data_f232dfbb6c4016c204ce3d7a2c1c35e2
#
_entry.id   f232dfbb6c4016c204ce3d7a2c1c35e2
#
_cell.length_a   1.000
_cell.length_b   1.000
_cell.length_c   1.000
_cell.angle_alpha   90.00
_cell.angle_beta   90.00
_cell.angle_gamma   90.00
#
_symmetry.space_group_name_H-M   'P 1'
#
loop_
_entity.id
_entity.type
_entity.pdbx_description
1 polymer ?
#
loop_
_entity_poly.entity_id
_entity_poly.type
_entity_poly.pdbx_seq_one_letter_code
_entity_poly.pdbx_strand_id
1 'polypeptide(L)'
;MNVASWHVLELHTPARSCPWLPTGARFVQAGANGAGRAEMPSGDGRWWSVLARWDSHAAADFAEDGFDSSLGSAWHVRLEPQSYRGDAVLADGLTPFDDLPEAGWVNGPAAVVTLAGLGPDPARTTEFLERFAVLADDVEGAPGNLASAILTPTRGPVLTFTAWERLRSAITWAYHQPVHAETVARQEQVQIIETSGFLRCAVVSSTGTLRGRNPLSAVVAA
;
A
#
# COMPACT_ATOMS: atom_id res chain seq x y z
N MET A 1 -14.62 -8.63 12.87
CA MET A 1 -13.27 -8.99 12.37
C MET A 1 -12.91 -7.92 11.34
N ASN A 2 -11.73 -7.33 11.45
CA ASN A 2 -11.30 -6.30 10.50
C ASN A 2 -10.54 -6.98 9.35
N VAL A 3 -11.05 -6.87 8.14
CA VAL A 3 -10.44 -7.41 6.93
C VAL A 3 -10.10 -6.26 6.00
N ALA A 4 -8.91 -6.26 5.43
CA ALA A 4 -8.51 -5.35 4.36
C ALA A 4 -7.94 -6.16 3.19
N SER A 5 -7.82 -5.52 2.05
CA SER A 5 -7.11 -6.07 0.90
C SER A 5 -6.34 -4.99 0.16
N TRP A 6 -5.21 -5.39 -0.39
CA TRP A 6 -4.45 -4.59 -1.33
C TRP A 6 -4.45 -5.29 -2.68
N HIS A 7 -4.70 -4.54 -3.73
CA HIS A 7 -4.73 -5.07 -5.09
C HIS A 7 -3.79 -4.26 -5.97
N VAL A 8 -3.08 -4.93 -6.86
CA VAL A 8 -2.32 -4.28 -7.95
C VAL A 8 -2.83 -4.83 -9.26
N LEU A 9 -3.23 -3.94 -10.15
CA LEU A 9 -3.77 -4.26 -11.47
C LEU A 9 -2.76 -3.87 -12.55
N GLU A 10 -2.53 -4.76 -13.50
CA GLU A 10 -1.80 -4.51 -14.73
C GLU A 10 -2.77 -4.65 -15.91
N LEU A 11 -3.12 -3.54 -16.53
CA LEU A 11 -4.13 -3.50 -17.59
C LEU A 11 -3.54 -3.81 -18.96
N HIS A 12 -4.27 -4.55 -19.78
CA HIS A 12 -3.93 -4.74 -21.20
C HIS A 12 -4.01 -3.43 -21.97
N THR A 13 -4.96 -2.58 -21.63
CA THR A 13 -5.17 -1.26 -22.26
C THR A 13 -5.11 -0.17 -21.20
N PRO A 14 -4.34 0.92 -21.44
CA PRO A 14 -4.29 2.05 -20.53
C PRO A 14 -5.67 2.65 -20.21
N ALA A 15 -5.88 3.02 -18.95
CA ALA A 15 -7.10 3.66 -18.49
C ALA A 15 -6.80 5.00 -17.79
N ARG A 16 -7.73 5.95 -17.88
CA ARG A 16 -7.64 7.26 -17.21
C ARG A 16 -8.02 7.21 -15.73
N SER A 17 -8.74 6.17 -15.34
CA SER A 17 -9.16 5.89 -13.97
C SER A 17 -9.10 4.39 -13.74
N CYS A 18 -9.03 3.97 -12.47
CA CYS A 18 -9.05 2.54 -12.13
C CYS A 18 -10.35 1.90 -12.66
N PRO A 19 -10.26 0.90 -13.56
CA PRO A 19 -11.44 0.33 -14.21
C PRO A 19 -12.17 -0.69 -13.33
N TRP A 20 -11.56 -1.09 -12.23
CA TRP A 20 -12.13 -2.03 -11.28
C TRP A 20 -12.07 -1.44 -9.86
N LEU A 21 -13.25 -1.29 -9.26
CA LEU A 21 -13.41 -0.94 -7.86
C LEU A 21 -14.25 -2.03 -7.20
N PRO A 22 -13.73 -2.69 -6.16
CA PRO A 22 -14.43 -3.78 -5.52
C PRO A 22 -15.71 -3.28 -4.84
N THR A 23 -16.83 -3.93 -5.13
CA THR A 23 -18.15 -3.61 -4.58
C THR A 23 -18.36 -4.25 -3.21
N GLY A 24 -19.12 -3.60 -2.32
CA GLY A 24 -19.42 -4.11 -0.99
C GLY A 24 -18.34 -3.88 0.07
N ALA A 25 -17.28 -3.17 -0.26
CA ALA A 25 -16.32 -2.71 0.73
C ALA A 25 -16.89 -1.56 1.57
N ARG A 26 -16.52 -1.49 2.85
CA ARG A 26 -16.79 -0.33 3.70
C ARG A 26 -16.06 0.92 3.20
N PHE A 27 -14.92 0.70 2.60
CA PHE A 27 -14.02 1.73 2.15
C PHE A 27 -13.21 1.22 0.95
N VAL A 28 -12.99 2.08 -0.04
CA VAL A 28 -12.13 1.82 -1.20
C VAL A 28 -11.33 3.07 -1.52
N GLN A 29 -10.02 2.92 -1.61
CA GLN A 29 -9.13 3.94 -2.16
C GLN A 29 -8.38 3.35 -3.35
N ALA A 30 -8.48 3.99 -4.51
CA ALA A 30 -7.77 3.59 -5.71
C ALA A 30 -6.85 4.72 -6.19
N GLY A 31 -5.78 4.35 -6.86
CA GLY A 31 -4.83 5.30 -7.43
C GLY A 31 -3.87 4.65 -8.41
N ALA A 32 -3.16 5.49 -9.16
CA ALA A 32 -2.13 5.05 -10.07
C ALA A 32 -0.96 4.39 -9.31
N ASN A 33 -0.33 3.41 -9.97
CA ASN A 33 0.82 2.67 -9.46
C ASN A 33 2.01 2.81 -10.42
N GLY A 34 3.22 2.72 -9.90
CA GLY A 34 4.47 2.71 -10.65
C GLY A 34 4.85 1.30 -11.12
N ALA A 35 4.32 0.86 -12.27
CA ALA A 35 4.66 -0.42 -12.90
C ALA A 35 4.69 -1.64 -11.94
N GLY A 36 3.78 -1.68 -10.95
CA GLY A 36 3.74 -2.73 -9.94
C GLY A 36 4.87 -2.68 -8.91
N ARG A 37 5.46 -1.52 -8.69
CA ARG A 37 6.48 -1.22 -7.68
C ARG A 37 6.06 -0.04 -6.80
N ALA A 38 6.82 0.19 -5.71
CA ALA A 38 6.72 1.42 -4.94
C ALA A 38 7.48 2.57 -5.61
N GLU A 39 7.35 2.72 -6.92
CA GLU A 39 7.89 3.84 -7.69
C GLU A 39 6.76 4.75 -8.19
N MET A 40 7.09 5.98 -8.51
CA MET A 40 6.09 6.93 -8.99
C MET A 40 5.46 6.47 -10.30
N PRO A 41 4.13 6.69 -10.46
CA PRO A 41 3.43 6.31 -11.69
C PRO A 41 4.07 6.95 -12.92
N SER A 42 4.30 6.13 -13.95
CA SER A 42 4.80 6.59 -15.24
C SER A 42 3.78 7.43 -16.02
N GLY A 43 2.53 7.49 -15.56
CA GLY A 43 1.44 8.18 -16.24
C GLY A 43 0.89 7.40 -17.45
N ASP A 44 1.36 6.18 -17.68
CA ASP A 44 0.91 5.35 -18.81
C ASP A 44 -0.51 4.76 -18.62
N GLY A 45 -1.07 4.86 -17.41
CA GLY A 45 -2.43 4.40 -17.09
C GLY A 45 -2.61 2.88 -17.11
N ARG A 46 -1.53 2.10 -17.13
CA ARG A 46 -1.60 0.63 -17.13
C ARG A 46 -1.62 0.02 -15.75
N TRP A 47 -1.03 0.69 -14.77
CA TRP A 47 -0.87 0.17 -13.44
C TRP A 47 -1.71 0.92 -12.42
N TRP A 48 -2.49 0.17 -11.62
CA TRP A 48 -3.37 0.70 -10.60
C TRP A 48 -3.22 -0.08 -9.30
N SER A 49 -3.32 0.61 -8.17
CA SER A 49 -3.46 -0.02 -6.86
C SER A 49 -4.81 0.31 -6.24
N VAL A 50 -5.31 -0.62 -5.46
CA VAL A 50 -6.57 -0.46 -4.70
C VAL A 50 -6.35 -0.98 -3.29
N LEU A 51 -6.68 -0.14 -2.29
CA LEU A 51 -6.85 -0.55 -0.89
C LEU A 51 -8.35 -0.60 -0.59
N ALA A 52 -8.82 -1.70 -0.02
CA ALA A 52 -10.20 -1.84 0.42
C ALA A 52 -10.29 -2.39 1.84
N ARG A 53 -11.39 -2.05 2.55
CA ARG A 53 -11.72 -2.57 3.87
C ARG A 53 -13.09 -3.25 3.83
N TRP A 54 -13.23 -4.39 4.53
CA TRP A 54 -14.38 -5.29 4.42
C TRP A 54 -14.97 -5.65 5.78
N ASP A 55 -16.23 -6.06 5.77
CA ASP A 55 -16.91 -6.62 6.93
C ASP A 55 -16.50 -8.07 7.21
N SER A 56 -16.07 -8.81 6.18
CA SER A 56 -15.71 -10.22 6.28
C SER A 56 -14.78 -10.66 5.14
N HIS A 57 -14.12 -11.82 5.32
CA HIS A 57 -13.36 -12.47 4.25
C HIS A 57 -14.26 -12.84 3.06
N ALA A 58 -15.46 -13.36 3.31
CA ALA A 58 -16.38 -13.73 2.24
C ALA A 58 -16.80 -12.54 1.35
N ALA A 59 -16.96 -11.34 1.93
CA ALA A 59 -17.25 -10.13 1.14
C ALA A 59 -16.07 -9.77 0.24
N ALA A 60 -14.86 -9.91 0.74
CA ALA A 60 -13.66 -9.65 -0.04
C ALA A 60 -13.41 -10.73 -1.11
N ASP A 61 -13.68 -12.02 -0.83
CA ASP A 61 -13.58 -13.11 -1.81
C ASP A 61 -14.54 -12.86 -2.98
N PHE A 62 -15.79 -12.53 -2.68
CA PHE A 62 -16.80 -12.22 -3.69
C PHE A 62 -16.37 -11.08 -4.61
N ALA A 63 -15.74 -10.05 -4.07
CA ALA A 63 -15.27 -8.90 -4.85
C ALA A 63 -14.05 -9.25 -5.71
N GLU A 64 -13.12 -10.08 -5.20
CA GLU A 64 -11.95 -10.55 -5.95
C GLU A 64 -12.35 -11.46 -7.11
N ASP A 65 -13.30 -12.37 -6.89
CA ASP A 65 -13.88 -13.23 -7.93
C ASP A 65 -14.58 -12.44 -9.04
N GLY A 66 -15.04 -11.21 -8.71
CA GLY A 66 -15.64 -10.27 -9.65
C GLY A 66 -14.63 -9.51 -10.53
N PHE A 67 -13.33 -9.72 -10.38
CA PHE A 67 -12.36 -9.11 -11.28
C PHE A 67 -12.44 -9.71 -12.68
N ASP A 68 -12.69 -8.86 -13.68
CA ASP A 68 -12.72 -9.27 -15.07
C ASP A 68 -11.30 -9.42 -15.64
N SER A 69 -10.84 -10.65 -15.81
CA SER A 69 -9.52 -10.98 -16.36
C SER A 69 -9.30 -10.49 -17.80
N SER A 70 -10.35 -10.10 -18.53
CA SER A 70 -10.22 -9.46 -19.84
C SER A 70 -9.61 -8.05 -19.75
N LEU A 71 -9.70 -7.40 -18.60
CA LEU A 71 -9.06 -6.09 -18.34
C LEU A 71 -7.54 -6.20 -18.23
N GLY A 72 -7.03 -7.34 -17.74
CA GLY A 72 -5.61 -7.52 -17.49
C GLY A 72 -5.31 -8.60 -16.46
N SER A 73 -4.16 -8.49 -15.79
CA SER A 73 -3.81 -9.30 -14.65
C SER A 73 -3.99 -8.52 -13.34
N ALA A 74 -4.23 -9.25 -12.25
CA ALA A 74 -4.32 -8.69 -10.93
C ALA A 74 -3.54 -9.52 -9.91
N TRP A 75 -2.99 -8.84 -8.92
CA TRP A 75 -2.43 -9.42 -7.71
C TRP A 75 -3.27 -8.95 -6.53
N HIS A 76 -3.81 -9.89 -5.78
CA HIS A 76 -4.66 -9.64 -4.63
C HIS A 76 -3.96 -10.12 -3.36
N VAL A 77 -3.93 -9.27 -2.33
CA VAL A 77 -3.39 -9.60 -1.01
C VAL A 77 -4.46 -9.38 0.04
N ARG A 78 -4.81 -10.45 0.75
CA ARG A 78 -5.72 -10.38 1.88
C ARG A 78 -4.95 -10.04 3.14
N LEU A 79 -5.45 -9.09 3.89
CA LEU A 79 -4.83 -8.50 5.06
C LEU A 79 -5.75 -8.59 6.27
N GLU A 80 -5.16 -8.85 7.42
CA GLU A 80 -5.81 -8.71 8.72
C GLU A 80 -5.17 -7.55 9.47
N PRO A 81 -5.82 -6.37 9.52
CA PRO A 81 -5.34 -5.19 10.24
C PRO A 81 -5.15 -5.46 11.73
N GLN A 82 -3.96 -5.15 12.26
CA GLN A 82 -3.59 -5.40 13.64
C GLN A 82 -3.44 -4.12 14.44
N SER A 83 -2.96 -3.04 13.82
CA SER A 83 -2.82 -1.75 14.48
C SER A 83 -2.78 -0.62 13.43
N TYR A 84 -3.25 0.54 13.85
CA TYR A 84 -3.13 1.78 13.10
C TYR A 84 -2.64 2.89 14.02
N ARG A 85 -1.67 3.65 13.55
CA ARG A 85 -1.14 4.82 14.25
C ARG A 85 -1.03 5.98 13.27
N GLY A 86 -1.60 7.11 13.60
CA GLY A 86 -1.47 8.34 12.82
C GLY A 86 -2.77 9.11 12.72
N ASP A 87 -2.72 10.20 11.98
CA ASP A 87 -3.78 11.19 11.79
C ASP A 87 -4.15 11.39 10.32
N ALA A 88 -3.64 10.54 9.43
CA ALA A 88 -3.94 10.65 8.00
C ALA A 88 -5.43 10.42 7.73
N VAL A 89 -6.00 11.35 6.97
CA VAL A 89 -7.41 11.37 6.58
C VAL A 89 -7.49 11.14 5.08
N LEU A 90 -8.42 10.30 4.66
CA LEU A 90 -8.65 10.01 3.25
C LEU A 90 -9.41 11.13 2.54
N ALA A 91 -9.57 11.00 1.23
CA ALA A 91 -10.19 12.04 0.38
C ALA A 91 -11.64 12.40 0.77
N ASP A 92 -12.35 11.49 1.42
CA ASP A 92 -13.72 11.67 1.92
C ASP A 92 -13.81 12.15 3.38
N GLY A 93 -12.65 12.41 4.00
CA GLY A 93 -12.57 12.83 5.40
C GLY A 93 -12.60 11.68 6.40
N LEU A 94 -12.59 10.44 5.95
CA LEU A 94 -12.60 9.27 6.83
C LEU A 94 -11.20 8.91 7.33
N THR A 95 -11.13 8.44 8.56
CA THR A 95 -9.98 7.74 9.14
C THR A 95 -10.28 6.23 9.07
N PRO A 96 -9.71 5.52 8.09
CA PRO A 96 -10.23 4.20 7.69
C PRO A 96 -10.00 3.09 8.71
N PHE A 97 -9.17 3.33 9.72
CA PHE A 97 -8.70 2.32 10.68
C PHE A 97 -8.60 2.87 12.11
N ASP A 98 -9.38 3.89 12.46
CA ASP A 98 -9.40 4.55 13.78
C ASP A 98 -9.95 3.67 14.91
N ASP A 99 -10.63 2.57 14.56
CA ASP A 99 -11.12 1.56 15.50
C ASP A 99 -10.06 0.51 15.88
N LEU A 100 -8.84 0.59 15.33
CA LEU A 100 -7.74 -0.30 15.66
C LEU A 100 -6.89 0.26 16.82
N PRO A 101 -6.22 -0.61 17.59
CA PRO A 101 -5.25 -0.17 18.58
C PRO A 101 -4.04 0.51 17.89
N GLU A 102 -3.42 1.47 18.56
CA GLU A 102 -2.22 2.15 18.04
C GLU A 102 -0.99 1.25 17.96
N ALA A 103 -0.94 0.19 18.76
CA ALA A 103 0.16 -0.77 18.79
C ALA A 103 -0.37 -2.20 18.61
N GLY A 104 0.33 -2.96 17.78
CA GLY A 104 0.04 -4.36 17.53
C GLY A 104 1.27 -5.07 16.98
N TRP A 105 1.31 -6.37 17.18
CA TRP A 105 2.38 -7.23 16.68
C TRP A 105 1.81 -8.25 15.69
N VAL A 106 2.59 -8.54 14.65
CA VAL A 106 2.27 -9.52 13.62
C VAL A 106 3.25 -10.67 13.73
N ASN A 107 2.74 -11.88 13.88
CA ASN A 107 3.51 -13.10 13.75
C ASN A 107 3.43 -13.63 12.31
N GLY A 108 4.59 -13.97 11.71
CA GLY A 108 4.66 -14.42 10.32
C GLY A 108 4.74 -13.28 9.31
N PRO A 109 4.27 -13.53 8.06
CA PRO A 109 4.31 -12.52 7.00
C PRO A 109 3.48 -11.30 7.36
N ALA A 110 4.05 -10.13 7.15
CA ALA A 110 3.46 -8.86 7.54
C ALA A 110 3.39 -7.89 6.38
N ALA A 111 2.39 -7.04 6.38
CA ALA A 111 2.32 -5.88 5.51
C ALA A 111 2.28 -4.59 6.32
N VAL A 112 2.91 -3.55 5.79
CA VAL A 112 2.82 -2.19 6.30
C VAL A 112 2.27 -1.30 5.18
N VAL A 113 1.18 -0.60 5.48
CA VAL A 113 0.65 0.45 4.62
C VAL A 113 0.93 1.78 5.28
N THR A 114 1.67 2.65 4.59
CA THR A 114 1.94 4.02 5.06
C THR A 114 1.06 4.97 4.28
N LEU A 115 0.43 5.90 4.97
CA LEU A 115 -0.37 6.98 4.40
C LEU A 115 0.42 8.28 4.60
N ALA A 116 0.64 9.02 3.51
CA ALA A 116 1.34 10.30 3.51
C ALA A 116 0.43 11.39 2.94
N GLY A 117 -0.14 12.20 3.81
CA GLY A 117 -0.91 13.38 3.44
C GLY A 117 0.03 14.54 3.14
N LEU A 118 0.15 14.87 1.86
CA LEU A 118 0.97 15.98 1.39
C LEU A 118 0.15 17.26 1.46
N GLY A 119 0.73 18.32 2.01
CA GLY A 119 0.08 19.62 2.04
C GLY A 119 -0.02 20.27 0.65
N PRO A 120 -0.61 21.45 0.55
CA PRO A 120 -0.85 22.14 -0.71
C PRO A 120 0.43 22.76 -1.32
N ASP A 121 1.57 22.70 -0.64
CA ASP A 121 2.82 23.27 -1.11
C ASP A 121 3.47 22.39 -2.21
N PRO A 122 3.54 22.86 -3.47
CA PRO A 122 4.12 22.08 -4.56
C PRO A 122 5.62 21.75 -4.36
N ALA A 123 6.36 22.62 -3.67
CA ALA A 123 7.79 22.39 -3.42
C ALA A 123 7.99 21.20 -2.47
N ARG A 124 7.15 21.09 -1.43
CA ARG A 124 7.15 19.93 -0.52
C ARG A 124 6.73 18.65 -1.22
N THR A 125 5.72 18.73 -2.09
CA THR A 125 5.30 17.60 -2.92
C THR A 125 6.47 17.12 -3.77
N THR A 126 7.18 18.02 -4.44
CA THR A 126 8.35 17.67 -5.26
C THR A 126 9.45 17.02 -4.41
N GLU A 127 9.80 17.62 -3.27
CA GLU A 127 10.78 17.04 -2.34
C GLU A 127 10.37 15.65 -1.85
N PHE A 128 9.08 15.45 -1.55
CA PHE A 128 8.56 14.12 -1.19
C PHE A 128 8.80 13.10 -2.31
N LEU A 129 8.44 13.43 -3.55
CA LEU A 129 8.55 12.53 -4.68
C LEU A 129 10.01 12.14 -4.97
N GLU A 130 10.94 13.10 -4.89
CA GLU A 130 12.37 12.84 -5.07
C GLU A 130 12.91 11.89 -4.01
N ARG A 131 12.59 12.11 -2.72
CA ARG A 131 13.00 11.23 -1.62
C ARG A 131 12.34 9.87 -1.71
N PHE A 132 11.07 9.84 -2.09
CA PHE A 132 10.32 8.61 -2.24
C PHE A 132 10.92 7.71 -3.32
N ALA A 133 11.38 8.26 -4.45
CA ALA A 133 12.02 7.48 -5.50
C ALA A 133 13.27 6.73 -4.98
N VAL A 134 14.10 7.40 -4.18
CA VAL A 134 15.29 6.77 -3.57
C VAL A 134 14.89 5.67 -2.56
N LEU A 135 13.86 5.92 -1.74
CA LEU A 135 13.37 4.94 -0.77
C LEU A 135 12.72 3.72 -1.44
N ALA A 136 12.06 3.92 -2.59
CA ALA A 136 11.43 2.84 -3.34
C ALA A 136 12.45 1.84 -3.86
N ASP A 137 13.58 2.30 -4.37
CA ASP A 137 14.68 1.43 -4.83
C ASP A 137 15.32 0.69 -3.65
N ASP A 138 15.55 1.39 -2.53
CA ASP A 138 16.16 0.82 -1.34
C ASP A 138 15.29 -0.27 -0.70
N VAL A 139 13.99 -0.04 -0.61
CA VAL A 139 13.05 -1.02 0.00
C VAL A 139 12.93 -2.30 -0.82
N GLU A 140 12.99 -2.23 -2.15
CA GLU A 140 12.94 -3.45 -2.99
C GLU A 140 14.14 -4.38 -2.76
N GLY A 141 15.32 -3.82 -2.43
CA GLY A 141 16.52 -4.57 -2.11
C GLY A 141 16.64 -4.98 -0.63
N ALA A 142 15.72 -4.56 0.21
CA ALA A 142 15.84 -4.76 1.65
C ALA A 142 15.65 -6.22 2.07
N PRO A 143 16.47 -6.75 3.00
CA PRO A 143 16.36 -8.12 3.48
C PRO A 143 14.99 -8.41 4.08
N GLY A 144 14.32 -9.44 3.56
CA GLY A 144 12.99 -9.86 3.97
C GLY A 144 11.85 -9.04 3.36
N ASN A 145 12.11 -8.06 2.49
CA ASN A 145 11.07 -7.46 1.65
C ASN A 145 10.63 -8.47 0.58
N LEU A 146 9.33 -8.63 0.42
CA LEU A 146 8.74 -9.58 -0.54
C LEU A 146 8.09 -8.84 -1.72
N ALA A 147 7.51 -7.69 -1.45
CA ALA A 147 6.87 -6.84 -2.44
C ALA A 147 6.73 -5.41 -1.94
N SER A 148 6.70 -4.48 -2.86
CA SER A 148 6.37 -3.08 -2.62
C SER A 148 5.44 -2.57 -3.71
N ALA A 149 4.54 -1.64 -3.37
CA ALA A 149 3.64 -0.99 -4.30
C ALA A 149 3.28 0.41 -3.79
N ILE A 150 2.84 1.28 -4.70
CA ILE A 150 2.32 2.60 -4.37
C ILE A 150 0.88 2.72 -4.82
N LEU A 151 0.14 3.60 -4.19
CA LEU A 151 -1.16 4.08 -4.61
C LEU A 151 -1.13 5.60 -4.57
N THR A 152 -1.17 6.21 -5.74
CA THR A 152 -1.21 7.67 -5.89
C THR A 152 -2.61 8.07 -6.33
N PRO A 153 -3.48 8.50 -5.39
CA PRO A 153 -4.86 8.85 -5.70
C PRO A 153 -4.94 10.24 -6.32
N THR A 154 -6.04 10.55 -6.97
CA THR A 154 -6.33 11.90 -7.45
C THR A 154 -6.53 12.89 -6.29
N ARG A 155 -7.00 12.41 -5.15
CA ARG A 155 -7.22 13.17 -3.91
C ARG A 155 -6.89 12.30 -2.71
N GLY A 156 -6.45 12.93 -1.62
CA GLY A 156 -6.08 12.26 -0.37
C GLY A 156 -4.60 11.89 -0.31
N PRO A 157 -4.20 11.13 0.69
CA PRO A 157 -2.82 10.77 0.92
C PRO A 157 -2.28 9.82 -0.16
N VAL A 158 -1.00 9.92 -0.45
CA VAL A 158 -0.26 8.86 -1.15
C VAL A 158 -0.12 7.68 -0.18
N LEU A 159 -0.39 6.48 -0.67
CA LEU A 159 -0.23 5.26 0.11
C LEU A 159 0.93 4.42 -0.44
N THR A 160 1.71 3.86 0.45
CA THR A 160 2.71 2.85 0.10
C THR A 160 2.37 1.54 0.78
N PHE A 161 2.55 0.45 0.08
CA PHE A 161 2.39 -0.91 0.56
C PHE A 161 3.74 -1.60 0.52
N THR A 162 4.13 -2.25 1.61
CA THR A 162 5.29 -3.13 1.66
C THR A 162 4.91 -4.44 2.35
N ALA A 163 5.28 -5.55 1.73
CA ALA A 163 5.10 -6.89 2.31
C ALA A 163 6.46 -7.47 2.71
N TRP A 164 6.49 -8.12 3.85
CA TRP A 164 7.72 -8.58 4.50
C TRP A 164 7.55 -10.02 5.00
N GLU A 165 8.64 -10.77 5.01
CA GLU A 165 8.67 -12.10 5.65
C GLU A 165 8.25 -12.02 7.13
N ARG A 166 8.63 -10.94 7.80
CA ARG A 166 8.31 -10.67 9.22
C ARG A 166 8.22 -9.17 9.47
N LEU A 167 7.36 -8.75 10.38
CA LEU A 167 7.26 -7.35 10.81
C LEU A 167 8.60 -6.79 11.30
N ARG A 168 9.44 -7.63 11.93
CA ARG A 168 10.77 -7.22 12.41
C ARG A 168 11.67 -6.73 11.27
N SER A 169 11.60 -7.34 10.09
CA SER A 169 12.37 -6.89 8.92
C SER A 169 11.96 -5.49 8.49
N ALA A 170 10.65 -5.21 8.44
CA ALA A 170 10.13 -3.87 8.16
C ALA A 170 10.63 -2.83 9.18
N ILE A 171 10.57 -3.16 10.47
CA ILE A 171 11.03 -2.28 11.55
C ILE A 171 12.55 -2.04 11.43
N THR A 172 13.33 -3.09 11.20
CA THR A 172 14.78 -2.97 11.04
C THR A 172 15.12 -2.07 9.86
N TRP A 173 14.47 -2.25 8.72
CA TRP A 173 14.66 -1.38 7.56
C TRP A 173 14.28 0.06 7.89
N ALA A 174 13.10 0.30 8.45
CA ALA A 174 12.61 1.64 8.72
C ALA A 174 13.46 2.46 9.70
N TYR A 175 14.08 1.83 10.70
CA TYR A 175 14.83 2.53 11.74
C TYR A 175 16.36 2.45 11.60
N HIS A 176 16.89 1.53 10.77
CA HIS A 176 18.34 1.34 10.65
C HIS A 176 18.90 1.61 9.25
N GLN A 177 18.02 1.80 8.24
CA GLN A 177 18.48 2.23 6.92
C GLN A 177 18.82 3.72 6.92
N PRO A 178 20.07 4.08 6.53
CA PRO A 178 20.51 5.49 6.55
C PRO A 178 19.61 6.42 5.74
N VAL A 179 19.19 6.00 4.55
CA VAL A 179 18.34 6.79 3.64
C VAL A 179 16.98 7.07 4.27
N HIS A 180 16.36 6.07 4.93
CA HIS A 180 15.09 6.24 5.60
C HIS A 180 15.24 7.12 6.85
N ALA A 181 16.29 6.91 7.65
CA ALA A 181 16.57 7.71 8.83
C ALA A 181 16.80 9.20 8.47
N GLU A 182 17.52 9.47 7.38
CA GLU A 182 17.69 10.83 6.86
C GLU A 182 16.35 11.47 6.44
N THR A 183 15.49 10.69 5.79
CA THR A 183 14.15 11.15 5.39
C THR A 183 13.29 11.48 6.61
N VAL A 184 13.32 10.67 7.65
CA VAL A 184 12.62 10.94 8.91
C VAL A 184 13.17 12.21 9.57
N ALA A 185 14.49 12.36 9.68
CA ALA A 185 15.11 13.57 10.25
C ALA A 185 14.74 14.83 9.44
N ARG A 186 14.68 14.72 8.13
CA ARG A 186 14.24 15.82 7.26
C ARG A 186 12.76 16.16 7.46
N GLN A 187 11.91 15.15 7.65
CA GLN A 187 10.49 15.35 7.96
C GLN A 187 10.30 16.14 9.26
N GLU A 188 11.11 15.87 10.28
CA GLU A 188 11.08 16.63 11.55
C GLU A 188 11.47 18.10 11.38
N GLN A 189 12.36 18.40 10.43
CA GLN A 189 12.84 19.77 10.17
C GLN A 189 11.86 20.61 9.34
N VAL A 190 11.26 20.05 8.29
CA VAL A 190 10.50 20.82 7.30
C VAL A 190 9.06 20.38 7.13
N GLN A 191 8.62 19.33 7.82
CA GLN A 191 7.25 18.83 7.78
C GLN A 191 6.73 18.66 6.33
N ILE A 192 7.45 17.85 5.54
CA ILE A 192 7.09 17.53 4.15
C ILE A 192 5.72 16.84 4.08
N ILE A 193 5.48 15.90 5.02
CA ILE A 193 4.21 15.20 5.20
C ILE A 193 3.44 15.92 6.32
N GLU A 194 2.25 16.42 6.02
CA GLU A 194 1.41 17.13 7.00
C GLU A 194 0.67 16.16 7.93
N THR A 195 0.13 15.08 7.37
CA THR A 195 -0.53 14.01 8.12
C THR A 195 0.03 12.66 7.70
N SER A 196 0.14 11.76 8.64
CA SER A 196 0.69 10.42 8.36
C SER A 196 -0.14 9.33 9.02
N GLY A 197 -0.05 8.11 8.44
CA GLY A 197 -0.68 6.94 9.02
C GLY A 197 0.13 5.68 8.73
N PHE A 198 0.16 4.77 9.70
CA PHE A 198 0.89 3.50 9.61
C PHE A 198 -0.05 2.38 10.01
N LEU A 199 -0.48 1.60 9.03
CA LEU A 199 -1.29 0.41 9.22
C LEU A 199 -0.39 -0.82 9.18
N ARG A 200 -0.43 -1.65 10.23
CA ARG A 200 0.25 -2.95 10.28
C ARG A 200 -0.77 -4.05 10.14
N CYS A 201 -0.49 -5.00 9.25
CA CYS A 201 -1.37 -6.11 8.96
C CYS A 201 -0.61 -7.43 8.99
N ALA A 202 -1.29 -8.51 9.39
CA ALA A 202 -0.90 -9.85 9.00
C ALA A 202 -1.31 -10.09 7.55
N VAL A 203 -0.45 -10.78 6.79
CA VAL A 203 -0.81 -11.26 5.45
C VAL A 203 -1.51 -12.60 5.61
N VAL A 204 -2.76 -12.68 5.15
CA VAL A 204 -3.61 -13.88 5.28
C VAL A 204 -3.50 -14.76 4.04
N SER A 205 -3.61 -14.16 2.87
CA SER A 205 -3.51 -14.87 1.59
C SER A 205 -3.03 -13.96 0.48
N SER A 206 -2.59 -14.57 -0.60
CA SER A 206 -2.18 -13.86 -1.81
C SER A 206 -2.53 -14.68 -3.04
N THR A 207 -3.24 -14.08 -3.98
CA THR A 207 -3.68 -14.70 -5.23
C THR A 207 -3.33 -13.86 -6.44
N GLY A 208 -3.35 -14.47 -7.62
CA GLY A 208 -2.98 -13.79 -8.85
C GLY A 208 -1.48 -13.48 -8.98
N THR A 209 -1.12 -12.54 -9.84
CA THR A 209 0.28 -12.26 -10.16
C THR A 209 0.59 -10.77 -10.20
N LEU A 210 1.76 -10.43 -9.71
CA LEU A 210 2.42 -9.14 -9.88
C LEU A 210 3.64 -9.36 -10.79
N ARG A 211 3.61 -8.79 -12.00
CA ARG A 211 4.66 -8.99 -13.01
C ARG A 211 4.93 -10.47 -13.31
N GLY A 212 3.84 -11.24 -13.51
CA GLY A 212 3.92 -12.65 -13.89
C GLY A 212 4.25 -13.63 -12.77
N ARG A 213 4.42 -13.18 -11.51
CA ARG A 213 4.65 -14.05 -10.35
C ARG A 213 3.83 -13.59 -9.15
N ASN A 214 3.50 -14.51 -8.25
CA ASN A 214 2.98 -14.13 -6.94
C ASN A 214 4.16 -13.97 -5.96
N PRO A 215 4.49 -12.75 -5.51
CA PRO A 215 5.65 -12.54 -4.66
C PRO A 215 5.51 -13.12 -3.25
N LEU A 216 4.29 -13.42 -2.81
CA LEU A 216 4.00 -13.96 -1.49
C LEU A 216 3.73 -15.48 -1.48
N SER A 217 3.78 -16.15 -2.63
CA SER A 217 3.45 -17.58 -2.75
C SER A 217 4.28 -18.48 -1.84
N ALA A 218 5.53 -18.12 -1.56
CA ALA A 218 6.40 -18.93 -0.70
C ALA A 218 6.11 -18.79 0.81
N VAL A 219 5.40 -17.75 1.22
CA VAL A 219 5.21 -17.43 2.65
C VAL A 219 3.75 -17.54 3.12
N VAL A 220 2.78 -17.58 2.19
CA VAL A 220 1.35 -17.72 2.49
C VAL A 220 0.74 -19.05 2.03
N ALA A 221 1.53 -19.95 1.44
CA ALA A 221 1.09 -21.29 1.01
C ALA A 221 1.24 -22.37 2.11
N ALA A 222 1.52 -21.97 3.33
CA ALA A 222 1.71 -22.87 4.46
C ALA A 222 0.48 -22.94 5.36
#